data_6f989adc4d36c605887321da28c8f6fa
#
_entry.id   6f989adc4d36c605887321da28c8f6fa
#
_cell.length_a   1.000
_cell.length_b   1.000
_cell.length_c   1.000
_cell.angle_alpha   90.00
_cell.angle_beta   90.00
_cell.angle_gamma   90.00
#
_symmetry.space_group_name_H-M   'P 1'
#
loop_
_entity.id
_entity.type
_entity.pdbx_description
1 polymer ?
#
loop_
_entity_poly.entity_id
_entity_poly.type
_entity_poly.pdbx_seq_one_letter_code
_entity_poly.pdbx_strand_id
1 'polypeptide(L)'
;TLEEVEEVFLGMGFDIVDGPEVETDHYCFEALNMPKSHPARDTQDTFYINENVVLRTQTSSVQIRTMEKRKPPIRIISPGRVYRSDTVDATHSPLFHQIEGLVIDKGITSHTQSLLLKLTLCASTAMARVVQCASRRAG
;
A
#
# COMPACT_ATOMS: atom_id res chain seq x y z
N THR A 1 -5.06 13.01 -12.05
CA THR A 1 -6.17 12.20 -11.47
C THR A 1 -5.66 10.81 -11.11
N LEU A 2 -6.47 10.01 -10.41
CA LEU A 2 -6.13 8.61 -10.08
C LEU A 2 -5.91 7.80 -11.36
N GLU A 3 -6.81 7.94 -12.31
CA GLU A 3 -6.76 7.27 -13.62
C GLU A 3 -5.46 7.56 -14.40
N GLU A 4 -4.99 8.80 -14.41
CA GLU A 4 -3.72 9.15 -15.06
C GLU A 4 -2.52 8.44 -14.43
N VAL A 5 -2.51 8.27 -13.11
CA VAL A 5 -1.46 7.53 -12.41
C VAL A 5 -1.54 6.05 -12.75
N GLU A 6 -2.73 5.48 -12.77
CA GLU A 6 -2.97 4.08 -13.15
C GLU A 6 -2.49 3.81 -14.58
N GLU A 7 -2.82 4.69 -15.55
CA GLU A 7 -2.37 4.57 -16.94
C GLU A 7 -0.83 4.58 -17.06
N VAL A 8 -0.15 5.46 -16.32
CA VAL A 8 1.32 5.52 -16.31
C VAL A 8 1.90 4.20 -15.81
N PHE A 9 1.38 3.64 -14.71
CA PHE A 9 1.88 2.38 -14.16
C PHE A 9 1.55 1.18 -15.05
N LEU A 10 0.37 1.15 -15.67
CA LEU A 10 0.03 0.15 -16.69
C LEU A 10 1.01 0.19 -17.87
N GLY A 11 1.35 1.40 -18.34
CA GLY A 11 2.36 1.60 -19.39
C GLY A 11 3.75 1.12 -19.00
N MET A 12 4.07 1.04 -17.71
CA MET A 12 5.32 0.49 -17.17
C MET A 12 5.26 -1.02 -16.89
N GLY A 13 4.16 -1.68 -17.19
CA GLY A 13 3.98 -3.12 -16.98
C GLY A 13 3.61 -3.52 -15.55
N PHE A 14 2.95 -2.63 -14.81
CA PHE A 14 2.35 -2.95 -13.52
C PHE A 14 0.91 -3.41 -13.70
N ASP A 15 0.49 -4.37 -12.90
CA ASP A 15 -0.94 -4.71 -12.75
C ASP A 15 -1.58 -3.80 -11.69
N ILE A 16 -2.82 -3.40 -11.92
CA ILE A 16 -3.64 -2.74 -10.91
C ILE A 16 -4.37 -3.82 -10.13
N VAL A 17 -4.20 -3.83 -8.81
CA VAL A 17 -4.84 -4.81 -7.94
C VAL A 17 -5.62 -4.09 -6.85
N ASP A 18 -6.89 -4.45 -6.72
CA ASP A 18 -7.77 -3.93 -5.68
C ASP A 18 -7.95 -4.94 -4.55
N GLY A 19 -8.47 -4.46 -3.40
CA GLY A 19 -8.78 -5.27 -2.23
C GLY A 19 -9.85 -4.63 -1.35
N PRO A 20 -10.36 -5.37 -0.36
CA PRO A 20 -11.46 -4.92 0.48
C PRO A 20 -11.08 -3.70 1.32
N GLU A 21 -12.02 -2.76 1.46
CA GLU A 21 -11.88 -1.61 2.38
C GLU A 21 -12.14 -2.02 3.83
N VAL A 22 -13.07 -2.95 4.04
CA VAL A 22 -13.30 -3.62 5.32
C VAL A 22 -12.36 -4.81 5.37
N GLU A 23 -11.34 -4.73 6.23
CA GLU A 23 -10.24 -5.68 6.26
C GLU A 23 -10.13 -6.36 7.62
N THR A 24 -9.49 -7.51 7.66
CA THR A 24 -9.16 -8.14 8.94
C THR A 24 -7.94 -7.50 9.58
N ASP A 25 -7.89 -7.49 10.90
CA ASP A 25 -6.73 -7.06 11.69
C ASP A 25 -5.44 -7.78 11.23
N HIS A 26 -5.58 -9.07 10.90
CA HIS A 26 -4.47 -9.86 10.38
C HIS A 26 -3.82 -9.24 9.13
N TYR A 27 -4.59 -8.95 8.09
CA TYR A 27 -4.04 -8.38 6.85
C TYR A 27 -3.66 -6.91 6.98
N CYS A 28 -4.35 -6.16 7.84
CA CYS A 28 -4.07 -4.75 8.04
C CYS A 28 -2.80 -4.52 8.88
N PHE A 29 -2.47 -5.45 9.80
CA PHE A 29 -1.39 -5.28 10.77
C PHE A 29 -0.48 -6.50 10.92
N GLU A 30 -0.99 -7.66 11.35
CA GLU A 30 -0.14 -8.79 11.75
C GLU A 30 0.73 -9.30 10.59
N ALA A 31 0.14 -9.51 9.41
CA ALA A 31 0.86 -9.96 8.21
C ALA A 31 1.89 -8.94 7.70
N LEU A 32 1.79 -7.69 8.14
CA LEU A 32 2.76 -6.61 7.89
C LEU A 32 3.81 -6.49 9.02
N ASN A 33 3.93 -7.51 9.86
CA ASN A 33 4.84 -7.55 11.00
C ASN A 33 4.54 -6.51 12.10
N MET A 34 3.26 -6.18 12.28
CA MET A 34 2.76 -5.34 13.36
C MET A 34 1.85 -6.15 14.29
N PRO A 35 2.40 -6.97 15.21
CA PRO A 35 1.61 -7.74 16.18
C PRO A 35 0.86 -6.81 17.14
N LYS A 36 -0.11 -7.35 17.88
CA LYS A 36 -0.98 -6.56 18.79
C LYS A 36 -0.19 -5.71 19.82
N SER A 37 1.00 -6.15 20.19
CA SER A 37 1.91 -5.43 21.11
C SER A 37 2.85 -4.43 20.42
N HIS A 38 2.73 -4.22 19.11
CA HIS A 38 3.65 -3.35 18.40
C HIS A 38 3.35 -1.87 18.69
N PRO A 39 4.37 -1.06 19.08
CA PRO A 39 4.14 0.35 19.47
C PRO A 39 3.50 1.21 18.36
N ALA A 40 3.75 0.89 17.09
CA ALA A 40 3.17 1.63 15.97
C ALA A 40 1.64 1.46 15.86
N ARG A 41 1.04 0.45 16.51
CA ARG A 41 -0.42 0.31 16.56
C ARG A 41 -1.08 1.38 17.43
N ASP A 42 -0.45 1.76 18.52
CA ASP A 42 -0.96 2.77 19.45
C ASP A 42 -0.95 4.18 18.82
N THR A 43 -0.12 4.38 17.78
CA THR A 43 -0.01 5.64 17.05
C THR A 43 -0.88 5.69 15.79
N GLN A 44 -1.53 4.59 15.42
CA GLN A 44 -2.41 4.53 14.26
C GLN A 44 -3.87 4.60 14.70
N ASP A 45 -4.47 5.75 14.46
CA ASP A 45 -5.92 5.92 14.66
C ASP A 45 -6.69 5.07 13.65
N THR A 46 -7.25 3.97 14.13
CA THR A 46 -7.92 2.95 13.32
C THR A 46 -9.40 2.87 13.67
N PHE A 47 -10.25 2.84 12.64
CA PHE A 47 -11.67 2.53 12.83
C PHE A 47 -11.85 1.02 12.98
N TYR A 48 -12.12 0.54 14.20
CA TYR A 48 -12.46 -0.84 14.48
C TYR A 48 -13.98 -1.06 14.33
N ILE A 49 -14.36 -2.05 13.53
CA ILE A 49 -15.75 -2.53 13.43
C ILE A 49 -16.00 -3.53 14.56
N ASN A 50 -15.01 -4.38 14.83
CA ASN A 50 -14.95 -5.29 15.98
C ASN A 50 -13.47 -5.62 16.28
N GLU A 51 -13.22 -6.52 17.22
CA GLU A 51 -11.85 -6.87 17.68
C GLU A 51 -10.91 -7.36 16.56
N ASN A 52 -11.46 -7.88 15.45
CA ASN A 52 -10.69 -8.51 14.38
C ASN A 52 -10.95 -7.89 13.00
N VAL A 53 -11.83 -6.89 12.91
CA VAL A 53 -12.22 -6.27 11.64
C VAL A 53 -12.12 -4.76 11.75
N VAL A 54 -11.45 -4.17 10.77
CA VAL A 54 -11.13 -2.73 10.72
C VAL A 54 -11.49 -2.13 9.35
N LEU A 55 -11.63 -0.82 9.28
CA LEU A 55 -11.48 -0.12 8.01
C LEU A 55 -9.98 0.01 7.75
N ARG A 56 -9.53 -0.37 6.55
CA ARG A 56 -8.09 -0.38 6.21
C ARG A 56 -7.48 1.01 6.36
N THR A 57 -6.38 1.10 7.08
CA THR A 57 -5.61 2.34 7.28
C THR A 57 -4.60 2.60 6.17
N GLN A 58 -4.39 1.60 5.31
CA GLN A 58 -3.43 1.59 4.21
C GLN A 58 -3.83 0.53 3.17
N THR A 59 -3.31 0.63 1.95
CA THR A 59 -3.56 -0.36 0.90
C THR A 59 -2.58 -1.55 0.92
N SER A 60 -1.66 -1.60 1.89
CA SER A 60 -0.63 -2.66 2.02
C SER A 60 -1.21 -4.07 2.20
N SER A 61 -2.43 -4.22 2.72
CA SER A 61 -3.12 -5.51 2.81
C SER A 61 -3.28 -6.19 1.45
N VAL A 62 -3.46 -5.40 0.39
CA VAL A 62 -3.56 -5.89 -1.00
C VAL A 62 -2.26 -6.54 -1.45
N GLN A 63 -1.10 -6.01 -1.02
CA GLN A 63 0.21 -6.56 -1.33
C GLN A 63 0.36 -7.97 -0.74
N ILE A 64 -0.04 -8.15 0.54
CA ILE A 64 0.00 -9.47 1.21
C ILE A 64 -0.89 -10.46 0.48
N ARG A 65 -2.15 -10.09 0.21
CA ARG A 65 -3.11 -10.94 -0.52
C ARG A 65 -2.61 -11.33 -1.91
N THR A 66 -1.87 -10.44 -2.56
CA THR A 66 -1.27 -10.73 -3.87
C THR A 66 -0.09 -11.70 -3.75
N MET A 67 0.79 -11.50 -2.77
CA MET A 67 1.94 -12.38 -2.53
C MET A 67 1.52 -13.80 -2.13
N GLU A 68 0.39 -13.97 -1.45
CA GLU A 68 -0.18 -15.29 -1.14
C GLU A 68 -0.68 -16.04 -2.39
N LYS A 69 -1.14 -15.31 -3.40
CA LYS A 69 -1.76 -15.88 -4.61
C LYS A 69 -0.80 -15.99 -5.79
N ARG A 70 0.22 -15.14 -5.85
CA ARG A 70 1.13 -15.02 -6.99
C ARG A 70 2.57 -15.29 -6.57
N LYS A 71 3.32 -15.96 -7.47
CA LYS A 71 4.77 -16.11 -7.33
C LYS A 71 5.49 -14.98 -8.07
N PRO A 72 6.69 -14.56 -7.61
CA PRO A 72 7.52 -13.61 -8.35
C PRO A 72 7.83 -14.08 -9.79
N PRO A 73 7.94 -13.16 -10.75
CA PRO A 73 7.98 -11.70 -10.57
C PRO A 73 6.60 -11.11 -10.30
N ILE A 74 6.52 -10.09 -9.40
CA ILE A 74 5.31 -9.36 -9.05
C ILE A 74 5.58 -7.88 -9.26
N ARG A 75 4.72 -7.20 -10.01
CA ARG A 75 4.73 -5.76 -10.23
C ARG A 75 3.29 -5.27 -10.17
N ILE A 76 2.91 -4.68 -9.07
CA ILE A 76 1.53 -4.21 -8.84
C ILE A 76 1.50 -2.81 -8.27
N ILE A 77 0.42 -2.11 -8.54
CA ILE A 77 -0.04 -0.98 -7.73
C ILE A 77 -1.39 -1.32 -7.11
N SER A 78 -1.61 -0.82 -5.92
CA SER A 78 -2.89 -0.93 -5.21
C SER A 78 -3.41 0.47 -4.85
N PRO A 79 -4.19 1.09 -5.75
CA PRO A 79 -4.90 2.31 -5.46
C PRO A 79 -6.12 2.01 -4.59
N GLY A 80 -6.54 2.97 -3.76
CA GLY A 80 -7.78 2.82 -3.04
C GLY A 80 -7.98 3.79 -1.88
N ARG A 81 -9.19 3.80 -1.35
CA ARG A 81 -9.56 4.57 -0.19
C ARG A 81 -9.00 3.95 1.09
N VAL A 82 -8.54 4.78 1.99
CA VAL A 82 -8.04 4.40 3.30
C VAL A 82 -8.65 5.31 4.36
N TYR A 83 -8.70 4.82 5.60
CA TYR A 83 -9.47 5.43 6.67
C TYR A 83 -8.59 5.58 7.91
N ARG A 84 -8.64 6.76 8.54
CA ARG A 84 -7.97 7.03 9.81
C ARG A 84 -8.88 7.84 10.70
N SER A 85 -8.95 7.48 11.97
CA SER A 85 -9.78 8.15 12.97
C SER A 85 -9.11 9.38 13.59
N ASP A 86 -8.14 9.96 12.89
CA ASP A 86 -7.48 11.22 13.30
C ASP A 86 -8.51 12.33 13.56
N THR A 87 -8.18 13.23 14.45
CA THR A 87 -9.01 14.43 14.68
C THR A 87 -9.14 15.20 13.38
N VAL A 88 -10.37 15.39 12.94
CA VAL A 88 -10.67 16.11 11.69
C VAL A 88 -10.27 17.59 11.86
N ASP A 89 -9.33 18.03 11.07
CA ASP A 89 -8.96 19.43 10.94
C ASP A 89 -8.95 19.87 9.47
N ALA A 90 -8.54 21.10 9.18
CA ALA A 90 -8.51 21.65 7.83
C ALA A 90 -7.56 20.90 6.87
N THR A 91 -6.67 20.05 7.39
CA THR A 91 -5.62 19.35 6.65
C THR A 91 -5.74 17.82 6.72
N HIS A 92 -6.53 17.28 7.68
CA HIS A 92 -6.71 15.85 7.91
C HIS A 92 -8.15 15.45 7.64
N SER A 93 -8.35 14.68 6.57
CA SER A 93 -9.60 14.00 6.28
C SER A 93 -9.55 12.57 6.82
N PRO A 94 -10.61 12.07 7.49
CA PRO A 94 -10.66 10.70 7.97
C PRO A 94 -10.71 9.67 6.82
N LEU A 95 -10.96 10.13 5.61
CA LEU A 95 -10.96 9.34 4.38
C LEU A 95 -10.06 10.03 3.36
N PHE A 96 -9.10 9.29 2.79
CA PHE A 96 -8.27 9.77 1.70
C PHE A 96 -7.90 8.62 0.75
N HIS A 97 -7.36 8.96 -0.41
CA HIS A 97 -6.88 7.97 -1.38
C HIS A 97 -5.38 7.74 -1.20
N GLN A 98 -4.98 6.49 -1.32
CA GLN A 98 -3.59 6.07 -1.27
C GLN A 98 -3.29 5.17 -2.47
N ILE A 99 -2.08 5.26 -3.02
CA ILE A 99 -1.55 4.34 -4.01
C ILE A 99 -0.28 3.75 -3.46
N GLU A 100 -0.21 2.44 -3.37
CA GLU A 100 1.02 1.73 -3.01
C GLU A 100 1.48 0.85 -4.16
N GLY A 101 2.79 0.76 -4.36
CA GLY A 101 3.39 -0.10 -5.36
C GLY A 101 4.24 -1.20 -4.72
N LEU A 102 4.19 -2.40 -5.29
CA LEU A 102 5.04 -3.52 -4.92
C LEU A 102 5.76 -4.07 -6.14
N VAL A 103 7.08 -4.19 -6.02
CA VAL A 103 7.91 -4.89 -7.02
C VAL A 103 8.71 -5.97 -6.33
N ILE A 104 8.54 -7.22 -6.77
CA ILE A 104 9.34 -8.36 -6.35
C ILE A 104 9.91 -9.03 -7.60
N ASP A 105 11.20 -8.88 -7.81
CA ASP A 105 11.89 -9.47 -8.96
C ASP A 105 13.37 -9.72 -8.61
N LYS A 106 14.10 -10.40 -9.51
CA LYS A 106 15.56 -10.56 -9.38
C LYS A 106 16.26 -9.24 -9.72
N GLY A 107 17.28 -8.89 -8.95
CA GLY A 107 18.11 -7.72 -9.23
C GLY A 107 17.47 -6.36 -8.95
N ILE A 108 16.35 -6.30 -8.21
CA ILE A 108 15.77 -5.04 -7.77
C ILE A 108 16.66 -4.35 -6.74
N THR A 109 16.93 -3.08 -6.96
CA THR A 109 17.79 -2.25 -6.12
C THR A 109 17.05 -1.01 -5.60
N SER A 110 17.66 -0.33 -4.63
CA SER A 110 17.15 0.98 -4.14
C SER A 110 17.07 2.04 -5.24
N HIS A 111 17.91 1.92 -6.28
CA HIS A 111 17.84 2.80 -7.46
C HIS A 111 16.54 2.63 -8.24
N THR A 112 16.09 1.38 -8.41
CA THR A 112 14.77 1.07 -9.04
C THR A 112 13.63 1.69 -8.25
N GLN A 113 13.67 1.59 -6.92
CA GLN A 113 12.68 2.22 -6.03
C GLN A 113 12.67 3.74 -6.18
N SER A 114 13.85 4.37 -6.19
CA SER A 114 13.97 5.83 -6.34
C SER A 114 13.45 6.32 -7.69
N LEU A 115 13.68 5.57 -8.77
CA LEU A 115 13.19 5.89 -10.09
C LEU A 115 11.66 5.82 -10.17
N LEU A 116 11.06 4.77 -9.64
CA LEU A 116 9.61 4.59 -9.58
C LEU A 116 8.96 5.70 -8.76
N LEU A 117 9.54 6.06 -7.61
CA LEU A 117 9.04 7.16 -6.78
C LEU A 117 9.08 8.52 -7.51
N LYS A 118 10.15 8.79 -8.25
CA LYS A 118 10.27 10.02 -9.06
C LYS A 118 9.21 10.08 -10.16
N LEU A 119 8.96 8.98 -10.85
CA LEU A 119 7.93 8.90 -11.89
C LEU A 119 6.53 9.12 -11.31
N THR A 120 6.25 8.56 -10.14
CA THR A 120 4.97 8.78 -9.43
C THR A 120 4.78 10.25 -9.04
N LEU A 121 5.83 10.90 -8.51
CA LEU A 121 5.78 12.32 -8.15
C LEU A 121 5.62 13.24 -9.38
N CYS A 122 6.15 12.86 -10.53
CA CYS A 122 5.95 13.60 -11.78
C CYS A 122 4.52 13.48 -12.31
N ALA A 123 3.86 12.36 -12.08
CA ALA A 123 2.50 12.09 -12.59
C ALA A 123 1.39 12.66 -11.70
N SER A 124 1.66 12.96 -10.43
CA SER A 124 0.63 13.41 -9.48
C SER A 124 1.15 14.40 -8.46
N THR A 125 0.46 15.54 -8.36
CA THR A 125 0.64 16.52 -7.27
C THR A 125 -0.03 16.08 -5.96
N ALA A 126 -0.75 14.95 -5.95
CA ALA A 126 -1.52 14.47 -4.82
C ALA A 126 -1.14 13.03 -4.42
N MET A 127 -0.51 12.91 -3.26
CA MET A 127 -0.41 11.72 -2.39
C MET A 127 -0.11 10.36 -3.04
N ALA A 128 1.06 10.16 -3.61
CA ALA A 128 1.60 8.83 -3.77
C ALA A 128 2.55 8.52 -2.62
N ARG A 129 2.21 7.57 -1.77
CA ARG A 129 3.13 7.06 -0.73
C ARG A 129 3.42 5.59 -0.99
N VAL A 130 4.74 5.32 -1.00
CA VAL A 130 5.41 4.04 -0.78
C VAL A 130 5.41 3.07 -1.94
N VAL A 131 6.50 3.06 -2.69
CA VAL A 131 6.92 1.89 -3.46
C VAL A 131 7.77 1.01 -2.53
N GLN A 132 7.28 -0.17 -2.18
CA GLN A 132 8.08 -1.19 -1.50
C GLN A 132 8.78 -2.06 -2.55
N CYS A 133 10.10 -2.15 -2.46
CA CYS A 133 10.90 -3.03 -3.30
C CYS A 133 11.52 -4.13 -2.44
N ALA A 134 11.25 -5.39 -2.79
CA ALA A 134 11.91 -6.53 -2.18
C ALA A 134 12.78 -7.26 -3.21
N SER A 135 14.07 -7.36 -2.91
CA SER A 135 15.02 -8.16 -3.69
C SER A 135 15.12 -9.55 -3.08
N ARG A 136 14.87 -10.60 -3.86
CA ARG A 136 15.30 -11.95 -3.48
C ARG A 136 16.80 -12.06 -3.67
N ARG A 137 17.55 -12.25 -2.60
CA ARG A 137 18.92 -12.79 -2.71
C ARG A 137 18.80 -14.20 -3.29
N ALA A 138 19.51 -14.44 -4.38
CA ALA A 138 19.73 -15.81 -4.86
C ALA A 138 20.56 -16.54 -3.78
N GLY A 139 19.96 -17.55 -3.13
CA GLY A 139 20.68 -18.56 -2.39
C GLY A 139 21.17 -19.63 -3.34
#